data_6fde710531858fa68939ff38e4a1f155
#
_entry.id   6fde710531858fa68939ff38e4a1f155
#
_cell.length_a   1.000
_cell.length_b   1.000
_cell.length_c   1.000
_cell.angle_alpha   90.00
_cell.angle_beta   90.00
_cell.angle_gamma   90.00
#
_symmetry.space_group_name_H-M   'P 1'
#
loop_
_entity.id
_entity.type
_entity.pdbx_description
1 polymer ?
#
loop_
_entity_poly.entity_id
_entity_poly.type
_entity_poly.pdbx_seq_one_letter_code
_entity_poly.pdbx_strand_id
1 'polypeptide(L)'
;MDVATIIGFLLAHVLVLFGMEDPIIFFNVPSVLIVVGGTWALTLFSFPLQNVVSIGRYFGYTVIPPKPGADQSKVIGELEIGIVMFTKIKSYAQATGWVGSLNGLVLILTSIDDPAAIGPSASVALLTVFYGTLIAYWICLPVSTKLQFRLDELKKAS
;
A
#
# COMPACT_ATOMS: atom_id res chain seq x y z
N MET A 1 12.87 6.72 -18.47
CA MET A 1 11.99 7.10 -17.34
C MET A 1 10.59 7.31 -17.88
N ASP A 2 9.60 6.78 -17.21
CA ASP A 2 8.20 6.96 -17.60
C ASP A 2 7.64 8.20 -16.89
N VAL A 3 7.68 9.32 -17.61
CA VAL A 3 7.27 10.65 -17.08
C VAL A 3 5.77 10.66 -16.73
N ALA A 4 4.94 9.97 -17.52
CA ALA A 4 3.50 9.89 -17.25
C ALA A 4 3.20 9.19 -15.91
N THR A 5 3.94 8.13 -15.58
CA THR A 5 3.82 7.42 -14.31
C THR A 5 4.15 8.34 -13.12
N ILE A 6 5.23 9.14 -13.23
CA ILE A 6 5.63 10.07 -12.18
C ILE A 6 4.58 11.16 -12.01
N ILE A 7 4.16 11.79 -13.10
CA ILE A 7 3.15 12.87 -13.07
C ILE A 7 1.84 12.34 -12.49
N GLY A 8 1.35 11.19 -12.95
CA GLY A 8 0.10 10.59 -12.47
C GLY A 8 0.16 10.26 -10.98
N PHE A 9 1.27 9.67 -10.51
CA PHE A 9 1.46 9.35 -9.10
C PHE A 9 1.50 10.60 -8.23
N LEU A 10 2.28 11.62 -8.61
CA LEU A 10 2.37 12.88 -7.87
C LEU A 10 1.03 13.61 -7.86
N LEU A 11 0.37 13.72 -9.02
CA LEU A 11 -0.92 14.41 -9.14
C LEU A 11 -1.98 13.76 -8.25
N ALA A 12 -2.06 12.43 -8.24
CA ALA A 12 -2.98 11.70 -7.38
C ALA A 12 -2.78 12.05 -5.90
N HIS A 13 -1.52 12.05 -5.41
CA HIS A 13 -1.22 12.36 -4.00
C HIS A 13 -1.48 13.82 -3.66
N VAL A 14 -1.12 14.74 -4.55
CA VAL A 14 -1.37 16.17 -4.35
C VAL A 14 -2.87 16.44 -4.25
N LEU A 15 -3.70 15.85 -5.12
CA LEU A 15 -5.15 16.05 -5.09
C LEU A 15 -5.79 15.55 -3.78
N VAL A 16 -5.32 14.41 -3.24
CA VAL A 16 -5.79 13.93 -1.93
C VAL A 16 -5.41 14.89 -0.81
N LEU A 17 -4.15 15.36 -0.80
CA LEU A 17 -3.69 16.31 0.23
C LEU A 17 -4.44 17.65 0.14
N PHE A 18 -4.70 18.15 -1.06
CA PHE A 18 -5.51 19.37 -1.27
C PHE A 18 -6.97 19.22 -0.82
N GLY A 19 -7.52 18.00 -0.90
CA GLY A 19 -8.87 17.71 -0.41
C GLY A 19 -8.97 17.61 1.12
N MET A 20 -7.84 17.63 1.84
CA MET A 20 -7.80 17.62 3.30
C MET A 20 -7.64 19.05 3.81
N GLU A 21 -8.63 19.59 4.55
CA GLU A 21 -8.52 20.91 5.19
C GLU A 21 -7.36 20.97 6.19
N ASP A 22 -7.21 19.93 7.00
CA ASP A 22 -6.10 19.78 7.95
C ASP A 22 -5.56 18.34 7.92
N PRO A 23 -4.44 18.08 7.23
CA PRO A 23 -3.84 16.76 7.14
C PRO A 23 -3.43 16.15 8.49
N ILE A 24 -3.19 16.98 9.52
CA ILE A 24 -2.76 16.52 10.85
C ILE A 24 -3.87 15.72 11.52
N ILE A 25 -5.14 16.07 11.31
CA ILE A 25 -6.31 15.35 11.86
C ILE A 25 -6.34 13.89 11.34
N PHE A 26 -5.81 13.66 10.15
CA PHE A 26 -5.72 12.31 9.57
C PHE A 26 -4.53 11.51 10.11
N PHE A 27 -3.75 12.02 11.06
CA PHE A 27 -2.64 11.28 11.65
C PHE A 27 -3.04 10.73 13.03
N ASN A 28 -3.20 9.41 13.10
CA ASN A 28 -3.57 8.69 14.32
C ASN A 28 -2.60 7.51 14.54
N VAL A 29 -1.80 7.59 15.60
CA VAL A 29 -0.74 6.60 15.89
C VAL A 29 -1.28 5.19 16.02
N PRO A 30 -2.33 4.88 16.80
CA PRO A 30 -2.93 3.55 16.86
C PRO A 30 -3.32 3.00 15.47
N SER A 31 -3.96 3.81 14.64
CA SER A 31 -4.40 3.42 13.30
C SER A 31 -3.21 3.11 12.38
N VAL A 32 -2.13 3.92 12.43
CA VAL A 32 -0.90 3.68 11.68
C VAL A 32 -0.26 2.36 12.11
N LEU A 33 -0.14 2.11 13.41
CA LEU A 33 0.45 0.87 13.93
C LEU A 33 -0.34 -0.37 13.50
N ILE A 34 -1.67 -0.33 13.57
CA ILE A 34 -2.52 -1.45 13.15
C ILE A 34 -2.35 -1.71 11.65
N VAL A 35 -2.48 -0.69 10.82
CA VAL A 35 -2.52 -0.87 9.36
C VAL A 35 -1.12 -1.06 8.78
N VAL A 36 -0.20 -0.15 9.04
CA VAL A 36 1.16 -0.24 8.48
C VAL A 36 1.92 -1.38 9.15
N GLY A 37 1.92 -1.43 10.50
CA GLY A 37 2.59 -2.49 11.25
C GLY A 37 2.02 -3.88 10.92
N GLY A 38 0.69 -4.03 10.90
CA GLY A 38 0.02 -5.28 10.56
C GLY A 38 0.30 -5.71 9.10
N THR A 39 0.25 -4.78 8.15
CA THR A 39 0.59 -5.08 6.74
C THR A 39 2.04 -5.55 6.59
N TRP A 40 2.99 -4.88 7.25
CA TRP A 40 4.39 -5.30 7.23
C TRP A 40 4.61 -6.65 7.90
N ALA A 41 3.99 -6.90 9.06
CA ALA A 41 4.08 -8.19 9.76
C ALA A 41 3.57 -9.34 8.88
N LEU A 42 2.40 -9.17 8.23
CA LEU A 42 1.86 -10.16 7.31
C LEU A 42 2.73 -10.35 6.06
N THR A 43 3.37 -9.29 5.58
CA THR A 43 4.30 -9.36 4.45
C THR A 43 5.55 -10.14 4.82
N LEU A 44 6.14 -9.87 5.99
CA LEU A 44 7.29 -10.62 6.53
C LEU A 44 6.96 -12.10 6.80
N PHE A 45 5.75 -12.39 7.25
CA PHE A 45 5.29 -13.76 7.44
C PHE A 45 5.16 -14.53 6.12
N SER A 46 4.75 -13.86 5.05
CA SER A 46 4.37 -14.49 3.78
C SER A 46 5.51 -14.59 2.77
N PHE A 47 6.54 -13.75 2.89
CA PHE A 47 7.63 -13.68 1.91
C PHE A 47 9.00 -13.80 2.56
N PRO A 48 9.98 -14.44 1.87
CA PRO A 48 11.36 -14.44 2.30
C PRO A 48 11.91 -13.03 2.50
N LEU A 49 12.72 -12.83 3.54
CA LEU A 49 13.28 -11.52 3.89
C LEU A 49 14.00 -10.84 2.71
N GLN A 50 14.67 -11.61 1.86
CA GLN A 50 15.35 -11.11 0.67
C GLN A 50 14.41 -10.38 -0.29
N ASN A 51 13.18 -10.89 -0.47
CA ASN A 51 12.17 -10.27 -1.32
C ASN A 51 11.62 -9.01 -0.67
N VAL A 52 11.39 -9.04 0.66
CA VAL A 52 10.89 -7.88 1.40
C VAL A 52 11.88 -6.71 1.35
N VAL A 53 13.17 -6.96 1.53
CA VAL A 53 14.22 -5.94 1.39
C VAL A 53 14.32 -5.42 -0.05
N SER A 54 13.98 -6.24 -1.04
CA SER A 54 14.01 -5.87 -2.47
C SER A 54 12.77 -5.08 -2.94
N ILE A 55 11.81 -4.80 -2.06
CA ILE A 55 10.54 -4.13 -2.41
C ILE A 55 10.76 -2.78 -3.10
N GLY A 56 11.77 -2.01 -2.65
CA GLY A 56 12.16 -0.74 -3.26
C GLY A 56 12.66 -0.89 -4.71
N ARG A 57 13.31 -2.01 -5.03
CA ARG A 57 13.74 -2.33 -6.39
C ARG A 57 12.54 -2.64 -7.26
N TYR A 58 11.62 -3.46 -6.79
CA TYR A 58 10.40 -3.79 -7.53
C TYR A 58 9.56 -2.53 -7.80
N PHE A 59 9.43 -1.67 -6.81
CA PHE A 59 8.81 -0.34 -7.00
C PHE A 59 9.55 0.49 -8.06
N GLY A 60 10.88 0.47 -8.02
CA GLY A 60 11.73 1.18 -8.99
C GLY A 60 11.46 0.82 -10.46
N TYR A 61 11.08 -0.43 -10.75
CA TYR A 61 10.73 -0.87 -12.12
C TYR A 61 9.45 -0.20 -12.68
N THR A 62 8.64 0.43 -11.84
CA THR A 62 7.50 1.22 -12.32
C THR A 62 7.94 2.49 -13.04
N VAL A 63 9.05 3.08 -12.62
CA VAL A 63 9.57 4.37 -13.12
C VAL A 63 10.74 4.18 -14.08
N ILE A 64 11.66 3.27 -13.74
CA ILE A 64 12.90 3.04 -14.48
C ILE A 64 12.81 1.67 -15.17
N PRO A 65 12.74 1.62 -16.49
CA PRO A 65 12.76 0.34 -17.20
C PRO A 65 14.08 -0.39 -16.95
N PRO A 66 14.10 -1.72 -17.00
CA PRO A 66 15.31 -2.52 -16.91
C PRO A 66 16.35 -2.08 -17.94
N LYS A 67 17.64 -2.14 -17.57
CA LYS A 67 18.73 -1.73 -18.47
C LYS A 67 18.80 -2.63 -19.70
N PRO A 68 19.07 -2.07 -20.90
CA PRO A 68 19.40 -2.87 -22.07
C PRO A 68 20.62 -3.77 -21.77
N GLY A 69 20.50 -5.07 -22.05
CA GLY A 69 21.55 -6.04 -21.75
C GLY A 69 21.52 -6.65 -20.35
N ALA A 70 20.53 -6.31 -19.50
CA ALA A 70 20.29 -7.06 -18.28
C ALA A 70 19.83 -8.48 -18.61
N ASP A 71 20.17 -9.43 -17.73
CA ASP A 71 19.67 -10.82 -17.86
C ASP A 71 18.13 -10.81 -17.81
N GLN A 72 17.54 -11.03 -18.97
CA GLN A 72 16.10 -10.95 -19.18
C GLN A 72 15.35 -11.96 -18.31
N SER A 73 15.88 -13.16 -18.13
CA SER A 73 15.30 -14.19 -17.29
C SER A 73 15.22 -13.74 -15.84
N LYS A 74 16.29 -13.11 -15.32
CA LYS A 74 16.33 -12.57 -13.96
C LYS A 74 15.34 -11.42 -13.77
N VAL A 75 15.27 -10.51 -14.73
CA VAL A 75 14.34 -9.36 -14.68
C VAL A 75 12.89 -9.82 -14.70
N ILE A 76 12.55 -10.80 -15.54
CA ILE A 76 11.21 -11.40 -15.57
C ILE A 76 10.85 -11.99 -14.22
N GLY A 77 11.75 -12.76 -13.59
CA GLY A 77 11.52 -13.32 -12.27
C GLY A 77 11.33 -12.25 -11.18
N GLU A 78 12.11 -11.17 -11.20
CA GLU A 78 11.95 -10.06 -10.26
C GLU A 78 10.62 -9.31 -10.47
N LEU A 79 10.16 -9.12 -11.70
CA LEU A 79 8.86 -8.52 -11.99
C LEU A 79 7.70 -9.40 -11.51
N GLU A 80 7.76 -10.70 -11.76
CA GLU A 80 6.74 -11.66 -11.31
C GLU A 80 6.63 -11.67 -9.77
N ILE A 81 7.76 -11.72 -9.07
CA ILE A 81 7.79 -11.62 -7.61
C ILE A 81 7.20 -10.28 -7.14
N GLY A 82 7.59 -9.17 -7.75
CA GLY A 82 7.09 -7.84 -7.43
C GLY A 82 5.56 -7.74 -7.58
N ILE A 83 5.00 -8.25 -8.67
CA ILE A 83 3.56 -8.28 -8.94
C ILE A 83 2.83 -9.06 -7.82
N VAL A 84 3.32 -10.26 -7.51
CA VAL A 84 2.71 -11.09 -6.46
C VAL A 84 2.78 -10.38 -5.11
N MET A 85 3.93 -9.80 -4.76
CA MET A 85 4.10 -9.07 -3.49
C MET A 85 3.15 -7.89 -3.38
N PHE A 86 3.12 -6.97 -4.35
CA PHE A 86 2.24 -5.81 -4.28
C PHE A 86 0.75 -6.20 -4.30
N THR A 87 0.38 -7.27 -4.99
CA THR A 87 -0.97 -7.82 -4.94
C THR A 87 -1.33 -8.35 -3.55
N LYS A 88 -0.39 -9.02 -2.87
CA LYS A 88 -0.61 -9.50 -1.49
C LYS A 88 -0.59 -8.38 -0.47
N ILE A 89 0.34 -7.43 -0.56
CA ILE A 89 0.38 -6.24 0.30
C ILE A 89 -0.93 -5.46 0.19
N LYS A 90 -1.49 -5.30 -1.02
CA LYS A 90 -2.83 -4.73 -1.22
C LYS A 90 -3.88 -5.42 -0.36
N SER A 91 -3.93 -6.75 -0.40
CA SER A 91 -4.91 -7.53 0.36
C SER A 91 -4.68 -7.44 1.87
N TYR A 92 -3.42 -7.42 2.32
CA TYR A 92 -3.07 -7.30 3.73
C TYR A 92 -3.43 -5.93 4.29
N ALA A 93 -3.11 -4.85 3.56
CA ALA A 93 -3.48 -3.49 3.94
C ALA A 93 -5.00 -3.33 4.09
N GLN A 94 -5.76 -3.89 3.17
CA GLN A 94 -7.21 -3.88 3.24
C GLN A 94 -7.72 -4.68 4.45
N ALA A 95 -7.17 -5.88 4.68
CA ALA A 95 -7.56 -6.74 5.81
C ALA A 95 -7.24 -6.09 7.16
N THR A 96 -6.03 -5.53 7.33
CA THR A 96 -5.63 -4.83 8.57
C THR A 96 -6.45 -3.56 8.79
N GLY A 97 -6.83 -2.85 7.72
CA GLY A 97 -7.75 -1.72 7.78
C GLY A 97 -9.11 -2.13 8.33
N TRP A 98 -9.69 -3.22 7.84
CA TRP A 98 -10.96 -3.73 8.35
C TRP A 98 -10.86 -4.22 9.79
N VAL A 99 -9.82 -4.97 10.15
CA VAL A 99 -9.60 -5.43 11.53
C VAL A 99 -9.50 -4.24 12.49
N GLY A 100 -8.75 -3.19 12.11
CA GLY A 100 -8.63 -1.98 12.92
C GLY A 100 -9.95 -1.22 13.05
N SER A 101 -10.75 -1.18 11.98
CA SER A 101 -12.09 -0.57 12.01
C SER A 101 -13.02 -1.31 12.98
N LEU A 102 -13.07 -2.63 12.91
CA LEU A 102 -13.85 -3.44 13.84
C LEU A 102 -13.39 -3.25 15.28
N ASN A 103 -12.08 -3.15 15.53
CA ASN A 103 -11.54 -2.84 16.85
C ASN A 103 -12.03 -1.48 17.35
N GLY A 104 -11.99 -0.43 16.52
CA GLY A 104 -12.52 0.88 16.86
C GLY A 104 -14.02 0.86 17.18
N LEU A 105 -14.82 0.10 16.41
CA LEU A 105 -16.25 -0.09 16.68
C LEU A 105 -16.51 -0.79 18.02
N VAL A 106 -15.73 -1.81 18.35
CA VAL A 106 -15.83 -2.48 19.67
C VAL A 106 -15.53 -1.48 20.80
N LEU A 107 -14.50 -0.64 20.65
CA LEU A 107 -14.19 0.40 21.64
C LEU A 107 -15.32 1.42 21.82
N ILE A 108 -16.02 1.81 20.75
CA ILE A 108 -17.20 2.67 20.83
C ILE A 108 -18.29 2.00 21.66
N LEU A 109 -18.59 0.72 21.40
CA LEU A 109 -19.64 -0.02 22.11
C LEU A 109 -19.32 -0.24 23.59
N THR A 110 -18.06 -0.42 23.94
CA THR A 110 -17.64 -0.57 25.34
C THR A 110 -17.61 0.74 26.12
N SER A 111 -17.62 1.87 25.43
CA SER A 111 -17.56 3.21 26.02
C SER A 111 -18.81 4.05 25.71
N ILE A 112 -19.95 3.40 25.46
CA ILE A 112 -21.17 4.09 25.01
C ILE A 112 -21.72 5.06 26.04
N ASP A 113 -21.47 4.84 27.33
CA ASP A 113 -21.87 5.69 28.44
C ASP A 113 -20.92 6.88 28.67
N ASP A 114 -19.77 6.92 27.95
CA ASP A 114 -18.81 8.03 28.02
C ASP A 114 -18.69 8.72 26.66
N PRO A 115 -19.43 9.79 26.39
CA PRO A 115 -19.39 10.54 25.15
C PRO A 115 -17.98 11.04 24.76
N ALA A 116 -17.09 11.29 25.72
CA ALA A 116 -15.75 11.79 25.49
C ALA A 116 -14.84 10.70 24.87
N ALA A 117 -15.10 9.42 25.13
CA ALA A 117 -14.35 8.30 24.58
C ALA A 117 -14.81 7.88 23.17
N ILE A 118 -16.02 8.26 22.75
CA ILE A 118 -16.58 7.88 21.45
C ILE A 118 -15.78 8.48 20.30
N GLY A 119 -15.43 9.77 20.37
CA GLY A 119 -14.69 10.48 19.31
C GLY A 119 -13.34 9.84 18.95
N PRO A 120 -12.44 9.62 19.92
CA PRO A 120 -11.17 8.93 19.68
C PRO A 120 -11.36 7.53 19.09
N SER A 121 -12.29 6.74 19.60
CA SER A 121 -12.57 5.38 19.11
C SER A 121 -13.13 5.36 17.68
N ALA A 122 -14.02 6.31 17.36
CA ALA A 122 -14.54 6.51 16.00
C ALA A 122 -13.43 6.91 15.03
N SER A 123 -12.49 7.76 15.46
CA SER A 123 -11.32 8.12 14.66
C SER A 123 -10.47 6.90 14.32
N VAL A 124 -10.21 6.00 15.27
CA VAL A 124 -9.50 4.75 14.98
C VAL A 124 -10.25 3.90 13.96
N ALA A 125 -11.57 3.73 14.13
CA ALA A 125 -12.40 2.94 13.22
C ALA A 125 -12.33 3.46 11.77
N LEU A 126 -12.45 4.77 11.58
CA LEU A 126 -12.46 5.39 10.25
C LEU A 126 -11.06 5.45 9.63
N LEU A 127 -10.05 5.87 10.40
CA LEU A 127 -8.70 6.06 9.86
C LEU A 127 -8.00 4.75 9.50
N THR A 128 -8.32 3.65 10.17
CA THR A 128 -7.75 2.35 9.79
C THR A 128 -8.25 1.87 8.42
N VAL A 129 -9.53 2.00 8.12
CA VAL A 129 -10.06 1.71 6.76
C VAL A 129 -9.48 2.67 5.75
N PHE A 130 -9.39 3.95 6.08
CA PHE A 130 -8.80 4.96 5.21
C PHE A 130 -7.36 4.63 4.83
N TYR A 131 -6.49 4.35 5.81
CA TYR A 131 -5.09 3.97 5.54
C TYR A 131 -4.98 2.66 4.77
N GLY A 132 -5.78 1.64 5.14
CA GLY A 132 -5.80 0.37 4.41
C GLY A 132 -6.17 0.57 2.95
N THR A 133 -7.15 1.42 2.67
CA THR A 133 -7.60 1.76 1.32
C THR A 133 -6.56 2.55 0.54
N LEU A 134 -5.91 3.54 1.17
CA LEU A 134 -4.83 4.30 0.55
C LEU A 134 -3.66 3.38 0.14
N ILE A 135 -3.16 2.56 1.04
CA ILE A 135 -2.06 1.63 0.73
C ILE A 135 -2.48 0.66 -0.37
N ALA A 136 -3.68 0.09 -0.26
CA ALA A 136 -4.16 -0.94 -1.18
C ALA A 136 -4.37 -0.43 -2.61
N TYR A 137 -5.09 0.67 -2.76
CA TYR A 137 -5.59 1.11 -4.06
C TYR A 137 -4.84 2.30 -4.65
N TRP A 138 -4.20 3.13 -3.82
CA TRP A 138 -3.41 4.27 -4.30
C TRP A 138 -1.94 3.94 -4.52
N ILE A 139 -1.43 2.95 -3.80
CA ILE A 139 -0.02 2.55 -3.92
C ILE A 139 0.08 1.19 -4.61
N CYS A 140 -0.42 0.13 -3.98
CA CYS A 140 -0.15 -1.23 -4.41
C CYS A 140 -0.81 -1.58 -5.75
N LEU A 141 -2.05 -1.14 -5.99
CA LEU A 141 -2.76 -1.45 -7.23
C LEU A 141 -2.08 -0.84 -8.47
N PRO A 142 -1.78 0.48 -8.55
CA PRO A 142 -1.10 1.03 -9.71
C PRO A 142 0.31 0.47 -9.89
N VAL A 143 1.02 0.17 -8.82
CA VAL A 143 2.35 -0.45 -8.89
C VAL A 143 2.26 -1.84 -9.49
N SER A 144 1.39 -2.72 -8.98
CA SER A 144 1.24 -4.08 -9.52
C SER A 144 0.79 -4.07 -10.98
N THR A 145 -0.13 -3.17 -11.36
CA THR A 145 -0.56 -3.00 -12.74
C THR A 145 0.59 -2.58 -13.65
N LYS A 146 1.40 -1.62 -13.23
CA LYS A 146 2.54 -1.14 -14.02
C LYS A 146 3.61 -2.22 -14.18
N LEU A 147 3.90 -2.99 -13.14
CA LEU A 147 4.81 -4.12 -13.21
C LEU A 147 4.31 -5.19 -14.21
N GLN A 148 3.00 -5.45 -14.23
CA GLN A 148 2.39 -6.37 -15.19
C GLN A 148 2.58 -5.89 -16.63
N PHE A 149 2.33 -4.61 -16.92
CA PHE A 149 2.60 -4.04 -18.24
C PHE A 149 4.06 -4.22 -18.66
N ARG A 150 5.01 -3.98 -17.75
CA ARG A 150 6.43 -4.16 -18.02
C ARG A 150 6.79 -5.62 -18.31
N LEU A 151 6.21 -6.55 -17.57
CA LEU A 151 6.40 -7.99 -17.80
C LEU A 151 5.89 -8.40 -19.19
N ASP A 152 4.68 -7.93 -19.55
CA ASP A 152 4.08 -8.25 -20.84
C ASP A 152 4.86 -7.67 -22.02
N GLU A 153 5.42 -6.46 -21.89
CA GLU A 153 6.33 -5.86 -22.88
C GLU A 153 7.59 -6.72 -23.09
N LEU A 154 8.22 -7.19 -22.00
CA LEU A 154 9.42 -8.03 -22.09
C LEU A 154 9.12 -9.39 -22.72
N LYS A 155 8.00 -10.03 -22.36
CA LYS A 155 7.59 -11.33 -22.91
C LYS A 155 7.22 -11.26 -24.40
N LYS A 156 6.81 -10.08 -24.91
CA LYS A 156 6.55 -9.89 -26.35
C LYS A 156 7.81 -9.63 -27.16
N ALA A 157 8.87 -9.14 -26.52
CA ALA A 157 10.13 -8.80 -27.16
C ALA A 157 11.13 -9.97 -27.20
N SER A 158 10.86 -11.07 -26.48
CA SER A 158 11.62 -12.31 -26.44
C SER A 158 11.09 -13.31 -27.46
#